data_b56377837799e287e27b95ccaccde229
#
_entry.id   b56377837799e287e27b95ccaccde229
#
_cell.length_a   1.000
_cell.length_b   1.000
_cell.length_c   1.000
_cell.angle_alpha   90.00
_cell.angle_beta   90.00
_cell.angle_gamma   90.00
#
_symmetry.space_group_name_H-M   'P 1'
#
loop_
_entity.id
_entity.type
_entity.pdbx_description
1 polymer ?
#
loop_
_entity_poly.entity_id
_entity_poly.type
_entity_poly.pdbx_seq_one_letter_code
_entity_poly.pdbx_strand_id
1 'polypeptide(L)'
;QMCIRDRVKANKNVTFNIKRNTVHALLGENGAGKSTFVKILYGLLKPDEGKILFNDNVLNVQSPSEARQKKIGMVFQHFSLFDSLTVRENLILGIDTNMSFSNLQKKVNEISDKYQLPLDLDAPINTLSAGQKQRVEIVRILLQDPELLIMDEPTSVLTPQEVESLFKTLNTLLKEGRTILYLSLIHISEPTRPSL
;
A
#
# COMPACT_ATOMS: atom_id res chain seq x y z
N GLN A 1 -19.55 28.60 -20.92
CA GLN A 1 -18.54 29.03 -19.94
C GLN A 1 -17.79 27.78 -19.53
N MET A 2 -16.58 27.62 -20.07
CA MET A 2 -15.67 26.52 -19.75
C MET A 2 -14.94 26.93 -18.46
N CYS A 3 -15.30 26.34 -17.32
CA CYS A 3 -14.54 26.50 -16.07
C CYS A 3 -13.17 25.87 -16.26
N ILE A 4 -12.15 26.70 -16.45
CA ILE A 4 -10.74 26.30 -16.31
C ILE A 4 -10.54 26.09 -14.81
N ARG A 5 -10.55 24.81 -14.36
CA ARG A 5 -10.05 24.48 -13.02
C ARG A 5 -8.56 24.76 -13.04
N ASP A 6 -8.13 25.74 -12.26
CA ASP A 6 -6.70 25.98 -12.00
C ASP A 6 -6.07 24.65 -11.59
N ARG A 7 -5.04 24.22 -12.34
CA ARG A 7 -4.33 22.99 -12.04
C ARG A 7 -3.55 23.21 -10.75
N VAL A 8 -3.99 22.56 -9.67
CA VAL A 8 -3.23 22.53 -8.42
C VAL A 8 -1.94 21.73 -8.68
N LYS A 9 -0.78 22.39 -8.53
CA LYS A 9 0.53 21.73 -8.59
C LYS A 9 0.79 21.01 -7.28
N ALA A 10 0.39 19.75 -7.18
CA ALA A 10 0.52 18.94 -5.97
C ALA A 10 1.98 18.65 -5.60
N ASN A 11 2.85 18.44 -6.61
CA ASN A 11 4.28 18.19 -6.43
C ASN A 11 5.06 19.04 -7.43
N LYS A 12 6.07 19.79 -6.96
CA LYS A 12 6.93 20.61 -7.81
C LYS A 12 8.39 20.41 -7.44
N ASN A 13 9.23 20.06 -8.44
CA ASN A 13 10.68 19.86 -8.27
C ASN A 13 11.03 18.89 -7.12
N VAL A 14 10.28 17.78 -7.01
CA VAL A 14 10.56 16.74 -6.01
C VAL A 14 11.53 15.74 -6.59
N THR A 15 12.70 15.60 -5.95
CA THR A 15 13.66 14.51 -6.21
C THR A 15 13.78 13.66 -4.97
N PHE A 16 13.56 12.37 -5.11
CA PHE A 16 13.49 11.44 -4.00
C PHE A 16 14.11 10.09 -4.38
N ASN A 17 14.95 9.55 -3.51
CA ASN A 17 15.61 8.26 -3.70
C ASN A 17 15.17 7.27 -2.62
N ILE A 18 14.69 6.11 -3.04
CA ILE A 18 14.35 4.99 -2.16
C ILE A 18 15.47 3.94 -2.27
N LYS A 19 16.15 3.68 -1.16
CA LYS A 19 17.15 2.61 -1.10
C LYS A 19 16.45 1.25 -1.03
N ARG A 20 17.00 0.25 -1.75
CA ARG A 20 16.50 -1.13 -1.65
C ARG A 20 16.63 -1.67 -0.22
N ASN A 21 15.76 -2.59 0.13
CA ASN A 21 15.77 -3.32 1.41
C ASN A 21 15.71 -2.38 2.62
N THR A 22 14.98 -1.27 2.50
CA THR A 22 14.79 -0.31 3.61
C THR A 22 13.33 0.10 3.73
N VAL A 23 12.97 0.64 4.91
CA VAL A 23 11.73 1.41 5.08
C VAL A 23 12.04 2.87 4.86
N HIS A 24 11.32 3.49 3.94
CA HIS A 24 11.29 4.93 3.78
C HIS A 24 9.96 5.48 4.27
N ALA A 25 10.00 6.35 5.26
CA ALA A 25 8.83 7.08 5.72
C ALA A 25 8.69 8.39 4.95
N LEU A 26 7.59 8.55 4.23
CA LEU A 26 7.20 9.81 3.61
C LEU A 26 6.23 10.53 4.54
N LEU A 27 6.76 11.52 5.26
CA LEU A 27 6.03 12.25 6.27
C LEU A 27 5.57 13.62 5.73
N GLY A 28 4.41 14.09 6.16
CA GLY A 28 3.91 15.43 5.78
C GLY A 28 2.45 15.62 6.19
N GLU A 29 2.01 16.88 6.18
CA GLU A 29 0.64 17.25 6.46
C GLU A 29 -0.36 16.78 5.39
N ASN A 30 -1.66 16.87 5.71
CA ASN A 30 -2.70 16.66 4.72
C ASN A 30 -2.57 17.68 3.57
N GLY A 31 -2.74 17.22 2.34
CA GLY A 31 -2.58 18.08 1.17
C GLY A 31 -1.14 18.32 0.69
N ALA A 32 -0.11 17.81 1.39
CA ALA A 32 1.30 17.96 1.00
C ALA A 32 1.70 17.20 -0.29
N GLY A 33 0.76 16.55 -0.97
CA GLY A 33 1.02 15.85 -2.22
C GLY A 33 1.53 14.41 -2.07
N LYS A 34 1.62 13.85 -0.84
CA LYS A 34 2.09 12.48 -0.58
C LYS A 34 1.31 11.43 -1.38
N SER A 35 -0.01 11.42 -1.23
CA SER A 35 -0.87 10.45 -1.93
C SER A 35 -0.87 10.67 -3.45
N THR A 36 -0.67 11.90 -3.94
CA THR A 36 -0.47 12.17 -5.37
C THR A 36 0.82 11.53 -5.86
N PHE A 37 1.90 11.67 -5.11
CA PHE A 37 3.20 11.07 -5.44
C PHE A 37 3.11 9.54 -5.56
N VAL A 38 2.52 8.85 -4.58
CA VAL A 38 2.41 7.38 -4.65
C VAL A 38 1.41 6.91 -5.69
N LYS A 39 0.34 7.67 -5.98
CA LYS A 39 -0.57 7.38 -7.10
C LYS A 39 0.12 7.44 -8.46
N ILE A 40 1.10 8.33 -8.62
CA ILE A 40 1.96 8.37 -9.81
C ILE A 40 2.85 7.13 -9.87
N LEU A 41 3.50 6.74 -8.77
CA LEU A 41 4.32 5.53 -8.70
C LEU A 41 3.54 4.26 -9.03
N TYR A 42 2.27 4.21 -8.62
CA TYR A 42 1.40 3.06 -8.85
C TYR A 42 0.61 3.11 -10.18
N GLY A 43 0.82 4.16 -11.00
CA GLY A 43 0.19 4.28 -12.32
C GLY A 43 -1.28 4.70 -12.30
N LEU A 44 -1.78 5.24 -11.19
CA LEU A 44 -3.13 5.82 -11.10
C LEU A 44 -3.19 7.25 -11.63
N LEU A 45 -2.07 7.96 -11.62
CA LEU A 45 -1.93 9.30 -12.15
C LEU A 45 -0.69 9.37 -13.05
N LYS A 46 -0.74 10.19 -14.09
CA LYS A 46 0.43 10.48 -14.93
C LYS A 46 1.15 11.70 -14.39
N PRO A 47 2.50 11.70 -14.31
CA PRO A 47 3.24 12.91 -14.03
C PRO A 47 3.17 13.86 -15.24
N ASP A 48 3.09 15.16 -15.00
CA ASP A 48 3.15 16.15 -16.06
C ASP A 48 4.59 16.25 -16.61
N GLU A 49 5.59 16.15 -15.74
CA GLU A 49 7.03 16.23 -16.05
C GLU A 49 7.83 15.32 -15.09
N GLY A 50 9.08 15.04 -15.47
CA GLY A 50 10.00 14.27 -14.64
C GLY A 50 10.17 12.83 -15.11
N LYS A 51 10.99 12.06 -14.36
CA LYS A 51 11.29 10.66 -14.63
C LYS A 51 11.26 9.88 -13.33
N ILE A 52 10.73 8.67 -13.38
CA ILE A 52 10.81 7.70 -12.30
C ILE A 52 11.78 6.62 -12.76
N LEU A 53 12.71 6.26 -11.89
CA LEU A 53 13.62 5.13 -12.11
C LEU A 53 13.26 4.02 -11.12
N PHE A 54 13.14 2.80 -11.61
CA PHE A 54 12.95 1.61 -10.81
C PHE A 54 13.94 0.54 -11.29
N ASN A 55 14.79 0.08 -10.40
CA ASN A 55 15.89 -0.84 -10.74
C ASN A 55 16.76 -0.33 -11.90
N ASP A 56 17.14 0.96 -11.84
CA ASP A 56 17.95 1.69 -12.81
C ASP A 56 17.34 1.83 -14.22
N ASN A 57 16.11 1.38 -14.41
CA ASN A 57 15.34 1.52 -15.64
C ASN A 57 14.26 2.59 -15.49
N VAL A 58 13.97 3.31 -16.59
CA VAL A 58 12.86 4.26 -16.60
C VAL A 58 11.55 3.50 -16.37
N LEU A 59 10.88 3.83 -15.29
CA LEU A 59 9.57 3.29 -14.95
C LEU A 59 8.50 4.09 -15.70
N ASN A 60 7.90 3.49 -16.69
CA ASN A 60 6.71 4.01 -17.35
C ASN A 60 5.54 3.09 -17.02
N VAL A 61 4.72 3.51 -16.06
CA VAL A 61 3.55 2.78 -15.58
C VAL A 61 2.31 3.63 -15.83
N GLN A 62 1.34 3.08 -16.55
CA GLN A 62 0.11 3.77 -16.93
C GLN A 62 -1.14 3.17 -16.26
N SER A 63 -0.98 2.09 -15.52
CA SER A 63 -2.06 1.41 -14.81
C SER A 63 -1.54 0.64 -13.58
N PRO A 64 -2.39 0.38 -12.58
CA PRO A 64 -2.05 -0.49 -11.46
C PRO A 64 -1.63 -1.91 -11.89
N SER A 65 -2.19 -2.44 -12.97
CA SER A 65 -1.79 -3.74 -13.50
C SER A 65 -0.34 -3.76 -13.96
N GLU A 66 0.10 -2.71 -14.69
CA GLU A 66 1.51 -2.56 -15.07
C GLU A 66 2.44 -2.37 -13.86
N ALA A 67 1.99 -1.64 -12.82
CA ALA A 67 2.75 -1.49 -11.57
C ALA A 67 2.97 -2.87 -10.91
N ARG A 68 1.93 -3.69 -10.83
CA ARG A 68 2.02 -5.06 -10.31
C ARG A 68 2.97 -5.93 -11.11
N GLN A 69 2.93 -5.87 -12.43
CA GLN A 69 3.89 -6.58 -13.29
C GLN A 69 5.34 -6.14 -13.06
N LYS A 70 5.54 -4.89 -12.64
CA LYS A 70 6.84 -4.34 -12.21
C LYS A 70 7.16 -4.60 -10.74
N LYS A 71 6.42 -5.50 -10.08
CA LYS A 71 6.62 -5.87 -8.68
C LYS A 71 6.42 -4.70 -7.69
N ILE A 72 5.53 -3.77 -8.02
CA ILE A 72 5.12 -2.68 -7.13
C ILE A 72 3.72 -3.00 -6.61
N GLY A 73 3.59 -3.13 -5.29
CA GLY A 73 2.32 -3.33 -4.60
C GLY A 73 1.92 -2.07 -3.81
N MET A 74 0.61 -1.84 -3.64
CA MET A 74 0.11 -0.70 -2.87
C MET A 74 -1.07 -1.10 -1.99
N VAL A 75 -0.96 -0.77 -0.69
CA VAL A 75 -2.07 -0.74 0.27
C VAL A 75 -2.59 0.68 0.32
N PHE A 76 -3.88 0.86 0.06
CA PHE A 76 -4.53 2.16 0.04
C PHE A 76 -5.00 2.59 1.44
N GLN A 77 -5.16 3.89 1.65
CA GLN A 77 -5.72 4.47 2.88
C GLN A 77 -7.15 3.97 3.15
N HIS A 78 -7.95 3.82 2.11
CA HIS A 78 -9.28 3.22 2.19
C HIS A 78 -9.23 1.81 1.57
N PHE A 79 -9.81 0.85 2.25
CA PHE A 79 -9.83 -0.53 1.77
C PHE A 79 -10.42 -0.62 0.37
N SER A 80 -9.69 -1.28 -0.53
CA SER A 80 -10.13 -1.55 -1.91
C SER A 80 -10.74 -2.95 -2.02
N LEU A 81 -11.55 -3.34 -1.02
CA LEU A 81 -12.24 -4.62 -0.92
C LEU A 81 -13.72 -4.46 -1.26
N PHE A 82 -14.28 -5.48 -1.86
CA PHE A 82 -15.72 -5.58 -2.13
C PHE A 82 -16.43 -6.17 -0.91
N ASP A 83 -17.18 -5.35 -0.19
CA ASP A 83 -17.83 -5.73 1.06
C ASP A 83 -18.87 -6.86 0.92
N SER A 84 -19.47 -7.00 -0.26
CA SER A 84 -20.47 -8.04 -0.59
C SER A 84 -19.86 -9.41 -0.90
N LEU A 85 -18.54 -9.48 -1.03
CA LEU A 85 -17.82 -10.70 -1.39
C LEU A 85 -17.10 -11.30 -0.17
N THR A 86 -16.72 -12.56 -0.26
CA THR A 86 -15.87 -13.25 0.71
C THR A 86 -14.41 -12.80 0.59
N VAL A 87 -13.60 -13.11 1.60
CA VAL A 87 -12.13 -12.93 1.55
C VAL A 87 -11.55 -13.61 0.32
N ARG A 88 -11.92 -14.85 0.07
CA ARG A 88 -11.48 -15.66 -1.07
C ARG A 88 -11.72 -14.96 -2.41
N GLU A 89 -12.95 -14.49 -2.63
CA GLU A 89 -13.35 -13.81 -3.86
C GLU A 89 -12.57 -12.51 -4.06
N ASN A 90 -12.35 -11.74 -2.99
CA ASN A 90 -11.53 -10.53 -3.03
C ASN A 90 -10.06 -10.82 -3.35
N LEU A 91 -9.50 -11.92 -2.88
CA LEU A 91 -8.14 -12.33 -3.22
C LEU A 91 -8.04 -12.74 -4.69
N ILE A 92 -9.01 -13.48 -5.22
CA ILE A 92 -9.05 -13.89 -6.64
C ILE A 92 -9.11 -12.68 -7.57
N LEU A 93 -9.96 -11.70 -7.28
CA LEU A 93 -10.07 -10.47 -8.08
C LEU A 93 -8.78 -9.64 -8.10
N GLY A 94 -7.92 -9.80 -7.09
CA GLY A 94 -6.64 -9.09 -7.01
C GLY A 94 -5.49 -9.76 -7.76
N ILE A 95 -5.68 -10.96 -8.31
CA ILE A 95 -4.62 -11.75 -8.92
C ILE A 95 -4.80 -11.78 -10.45
N ASP A 96 -3.80 -11.33 -11.19
CA ASP A 96 -3.79 -11.32 -12.67
C ASP A 96 -3.46 -12.72 -13.27
N THR A 97 -3.79 -13.82 -12.58
CA THR A 97 -3.43 -15.17 -13.03
C THR A 97 -4.62 -16.12 -12.93
N ASN A 98 -4.72 -17.05 -13.90
CA ASN A 98 -5.65 -18.18 -13.87
C ASN A 98 -5.18 -19.24 -12.83
N MET A 99 -5.06 -18.83 -11.56
CA MET A 99 -4.67 -19.71 -10.49
C MET A 99 -5.82 -20.62 -10.08
N SER A 100 -5.59 -21.93 -10.00
CA SER A 100 -6.60 -22.86 -9.48
C SER A 100 -6.89 -22.56 -8.01
N PHE A 101 -8.11 -22.87 -7.60
CA PHE A 101 -8.58 -22.68 -6.23
C PHE A 101 -7.66 -23.33 -5.17
N SER A 102 -7.23 -24.57 -5.41
CA SER A 102 -6.33 -25.30 -4.50
C SER A 102 -4.95 -24.64 -4.39
N ASN A 103 -4.44 -24.09 -5.48
CA ASN A 103 -3.16 -23.38 -5.47
C ASN A 103 -3.27 -22.03 -4.74
N LEU A 104 -4.39 -21.31 -4.89
CA LEU A 104 -4.64 -20.10 -4.12
C LEU A 104 -4.66 -20.39 -2.62
N GLN A 105 -5.45 -21.39 -2.20
CA GLN A 105 -5.55 -21.80 -0.80
C GLN A 105 -4.17 -22.12 -0.20
N LYS A 106 -3.36 -22.90 -0.93
CA LYS A 106 -2.00 -23.26 -0.50
C LYS A 106 -1.13 -22.03 -0.32
N LYS A 107 -1.07 -21.12 -1.32
CA LYS A 107 -0.28 -19.88 -1.24
C LYS A 107 -0.75 -18.96 -0.13
N VAL A 108 -2.06 -18.82 0.08
CA VAL A 108 -2.60 -18.01 1.18
C VAL A 108 -2.17 -18.58 2.52
N ASN A 109 -2.24 -19.89 2.71
CA ASN A 109 -1.79 -20.53 3.95
C ASN A 109 -0.30 -20.29 4.18
N GLU A 110 0.54 -20.49 3.16
CA GLU A 110 1.99 -20.23 3.23
C GLU A 110 2.29 -18.77 3.65
N ILE A 111 1.59 -17.79 3.07
CA ILE A 111 1.73 -16.37 3.41
C ILE A 111 1.20 -16.11 4.83
N SER A 112 0.04 -16.64 5.17
CA SER A 112 -0.59 -16.45 6.49
C SER A 112 0.31 -16.97 7.62
N ASP A 113 0.88 -18.16 7.45
CA ASP A 113 1.78 -18.76 8.44
C ASP A 113 3.10 -17.97 8.55
N LYS A 114 3.69 -17.64 7.40
CA LYS A 114 4.98 -16.96 7.32
C LYS A 114 4.94 -15.55 7.93
N TYR A 115 3.89 -14.80 7.66
CA TYR A 115 3.77 -13.40 8.09
C TYR A 115 2.84 -13.20 9.28
N GLN A 116 2.31 -14.27 9.86
CA GLN A 116 1.36 -14.26 10.97
C GLN A 116 0.10 -13.43 10.65
N LEU A 117 -0.44 -13.63 9.45
CA LEU A 117 -1.62 -12.95 8.92
C LEU A 117 -2.77 -13.96 8.72
N PRO A 118 -3.34 -14.53 9.80
CA PRO A 118 -4.40 -15.53 9.66
C PRO A 118 -5.64 -14.93 8.99
N LEU A 119 -6.21 -15.67 8.01
CA LEU A 119 -7.42 -15.30 7.28
C LEU A 119 -8.41 -16.46 7.29
N ASP A 120 -9.69 -16.13 7.48
CA ASP A 120 -10.81 -17.01 7.14
C ASP A 120 -11.27 -16.66 5.72
N LEU A 121 -11.00 -17.57 4.78
CA LEU A 121 -11.28 -17.34 3.36
C LEU A 121 -12.77 -17.30 3.02
N ASP A 122 -13.61 -17.91 3.84
CA ASP A 122 -15.06 -17.99 3.61
C ASP A 122 -15.83 -16.87 4.33
N ALA A 123 -15.14 -16.08 5.17
CA ALA A 123 -15.75 -14.95 5.85
C ALA A 123 -16.14 -13.83 4.86
N PRO A 124 -17.37 -13.28 4.95
CA PRO A 124 -17.76 -12.09 4.20
C PRO A 124 -16.97 -10.85 4.66
N ILE A 125 -16.51 -10.01 3.73
CA ILE A 125 -15.69 -8.83 4.05
C ILE A 125 -16.41 -7.85 4.98
N ASN A 126 -17.72 -7.67 4.83
CA ASN A 126 -18.51 -6.76 5.66
C ASN A 126 -18.57 -7.16 7.15
N THR A 127 -18.21 -8.40 7.49
CA THR A 127 -18.18 -8.89 8.89
C THR A 127 -16.83 -8.68 9.56
N LEU A 128 -15.80 -8.28 8.80
CA LEU A 128 -14.43 -8.16 9.27
C LEU A 128 -14.16 -6.82 9.97
N SER A 129 -13.33 -6.85 11.03
CA SER A 129 -12.74 -5.65 11.62
C SER A 129 -11.81 -4.93 10.64
N ALA A 130 -11.47 -3.67 10.94
CA ALA A 130 -10.52 -2.90 10.13
C ALA A 130 -9.16 -3.62 10.01
N GLY A 131 -8.64 -4.17 11.11
CA GLY A 131 -7.37 -4.92 11.09
C GLY A 131 -7.47 -6.22 10.31
N GLN A 132 -8.62 -6.90 10.32
CA GLN A 132 -8.84 -8.07 9.48
C GLN A 132 -8.89 -7.70 7.99
N LYS A 133 -9.61 -6.64 7.62
CA LYS A 133 -9.65 -6.11 6.26
C LYS A 133 -8.25 -5.74 5.76
N GLN A 134 -7.44 -5.13 6.61
CA GLN A 134 -6.07 -4.79 6.26
C GLN A 134 -5.20 -6.03 6.04
N ARG A 135 -5.36 -7.09 6.84
CA ARG A 135 -4.66 -8.36 6.59
C ARG A 135 -5.02 -8.94 5.23
N VAL A 136 -6.29 -8.89 4.84
CA VAL A 136 -6.74 -9.33 3.49
C VAL A 136 -6.01 -8.52 2.40
N GLU A 137 -5.94 -7.20 2.53
CA GLU A 137 -5.23 -6.36 1.55
C GLU A 137 -3.74 -6.68 1.48
N ILE A 138 -3.08 -6.85 2.62
CA ILE A 138 -1.65 -7.20 2.65
C ILE A 138 -1.42 -8.56 2.00
N VAL A 139 -2.21 -9.60 2.36
CA VAL A 139 -2.09 -10.94 1.75
C VAL A 139 -2.35 -10.87 0.26
N ARG A 140 -3.36 -10.11 -0.21
CA ARG A 140 -3.66 -9.92 -1.62
C ARG A 140 -2.46 -9.36 -2.40
N ILE A 141 -1.72 -8.43 -1.81
CA ILE A 141 -0.54 -7.85 -2.44
C ILE A 141 0.64 -8.84 -2.37
N LEU A 142 0.83 -9.53 -1.25
CA LEU A 142 1.92 -10.51 -1.09
C LEU A 142 1.78 -11.71 -2.04
N LEU A 143 0.56 -12.06 -2.44
CA LEU A 143 0.31 -13.07 -3.47
C LEU A 143 0.94 -12.70 -4.84
N GLN A 144 1.20 -11.42 -5.08
CA GLN A 144 1.81 -10.90 -6.31
C GLN A 144 3.34 -10.75 -6.20
N ASP A 145 3.91 -11.12 -5.06
CA ASP A 145 5.36 -11.10 -4.78
C ASP A 145 6.04 -9.74 -5.08
N PRO A 146 5.64 -8.63 -4.42
CA PRO A 146 6.15 -7.29 -4.68
C PRO A 146 7.59 -7.11 -4.21
N GLU A 147 8.41 -6.34 -4.94
CA GLU A 147 9.72 -5.85 -4.51
C GLU A 147 9.60 -4.52 -3.74
N LEU A 148 8.67 -3.66 -4.16
CA LEU A 148 8.32 -2.40 -3.50
C LEU A 148 6.89 -2.47 -2.98
N LEU A 149 6.72 -2.29 -1.68
CA LEU A 149 5.42 -2.18 -1.02
C LEU A 149 5.17 -0.72 -0.61
N ILE A 150 4.14 -0.12 -1.18
CA ILE A 150 3.68 1.23 -0.83
C ILE A 150 2.52 1.08 0.15
N MET A 151 2.55 1.82 1.27
CA MET A 151 1.51 1.81 2.29
C MET A 151 1.05 3.24 2.56
N ASP A 152 -0.18 3.56 2.15
CA ASP A 152 -0.77 4.89 2.31
C ASP A 152 -1.60 4.95 3.60
N GLU A 153 -1.00 5.51 4.67
CA GLU A 153 -1.58 5.68 6.01
C GLU A 153 -2.19 4.39 6.62
N PRO A 154 -1.46 3.27 6.63
CA PRO A 154 -2.04 1.98 6.94
C PRO A 154 -2.45 1.80 8.41
N THR A 155 -2.09 2.72 9.30
CA THR A 155 -2.38 2.65 10.75
C THR A 155 -3.55 3.52 11.18
N SER A 156 -4.15 4.30 10.29
CA SER A 156 -5.17 5.31 10.62
C SER A 156 -6.43 4.75 11.28
N VAL A 157 -6.75 3.49 11.05
CA VAL A 157 -7.97 2.82 11.53
C VAL A 157 -7.69 1.60 12.42
N LEU A 158 -6.43 1.39 12.79
CA LEU A 158 -5.98 0.22 13.55
C LEU A 158 -5.91 0.50 15.05
N THR A 159 -6.17 -0.53 15.84
CA THR A 159 -5.85 -0.56 17.26
C THR A 159 -4.34 -0.63 17.49
N PRO A 160 -3.82 -0.23 18.67
CA PRO A 160 -2.39 -0.34 18.99
C PRO A 160 -1.82 -1.75 18.79
N GLN A 161 -2.57 -2.79 19.14
CA GLN A 161 -2.17 -4.18 18.97
C GLN A 161 -2.06 -4.59 17.50
N GLU A 162 -3.00 -4.11 16.66
CA GLU A 162 -2.97 -4.34 15.22
C GLU A 162 -1.81 -3.60 14.55
N VAL A 163 -1.49 -2.39 15.03
CA VAL A 163 -0.31 -1.63 14.59
C VAL A 163 0.98 -2.40 14.88
N GLU A 164 1.12 -2.95 16.10
CA GLU A 164 2.28 -3.76 16.46
C GLU A 164 2.42 -5.01 15.57
N SER A 165 1.31 -5.69 15.31
CA SER A 165 1.26 -6.85 14.40
C SER A 165 1.69 -6.46 12.98
N LEU A 166 1.20 -5.32 12.46
CA LEU A 166 1.59 -4.80 11.16
C LEU A 166 3.10 -4.58 11.08
N PHE A 167 3.70 -3.90 12.08
CA PHE A 167 5.14 -3.64 12.07
C PHE A 167 5.98 -4.93 12.18
N LYS A 168 5.51 -5.97 12.87
CA LYS A 168 6.17 -7.30 12.85
C LYS A 168 6.19 -7.89 11.45
N THR A 169 5.07 -7.81 10.73
CA THR A 169 4.98 -8.23 9.33
C THR A 169 5.94 -7.45 8.43
N LEU A 170 5.97 -6.10 8.55
CA LEU A 170 6.86 -5.24 7.77
C LEU A 170 8.34 -5.56 8.04
N ASN A 171 8.72 -5.81 9.28
CA ASN A 171 10.08 -6.22 9.64
C ASN A 171 10.46 -7.58 9.01
N THR A 172 9.55 -8.52 8.92
CA THR A 172 9.78 -9.79 8.23
C THR A 172 10.01 -9.58 6.74
N LEU A 173 9.19 -8.74 6.09
CA LEU A 173 9.33 -8.38 4.68
C LEU A 173 10.68 -7.71 4.37
N LEU A 174 11.14 -6.83 5.26
CA LEU A 174 12.46 -6.20 5.14
C LEU A 174 13.60 -7.21 5.19
N LYS A 175 13.55 -8.17 6.13
CA LYS A 175 14.56 -9.24 6.24
C LYS A 175 14.64 -10.09 4.98
N GLU A 176 13.57 -10.15 4.20
CA GLU A 176 13.49 -10.83 2.91
C GLU A 176 13.95 -9.97 1.72
N GLY A 177 14.44 -8.77 1.99
CA GLY A 177 14.93 -7.88 0.96
C GLY A 177 13.87 -7.04 0.25
N ARG A 178 12.65 -6.93 0.83
CA ARG A 178 11.61 -6.05 0.29
C ARG A 178 11.88 -4.61 0.67
N THR A 179 11.45 -3.70 -0.17
CA THR A 179 11.52 -2.26 0.09
C THR A 179 10.13 -1.75 0.45
N ILE A 180 10.03 -0.91 1.47
CA ILE A 180 8.75 -0.39 1.96
C ILE A 180 8.77 1.14 1.90
N LEU A 181 7.77 1.72 1.21
CA LEU A 181 7.46 3.14 1.24
C LEU A 181 6.22 3.35 2.10
N TYR A 182 6.43 3.92 3.28
CA TYR A 182 5.38 4.12 4.28
C TYR A 182 4.99 5.60 4.33
N LEU A 183 3.72 5.90 4.07
CA LEU A 183 3.18 7.25 4.19
C LEU A 183 2.49 7.41 5.54
N SER A 184 2.80 8.49 6.25
CA SER A 184 2.16 8.84 7.50
C SER A 184 1.89 10.33 7.62
N LEU A 185 0.90 10.66 8.44
CA LEU A 185 0.63 12.04 8.85
C LEU A 185 1.61 12.42 9.97
N ILE A 186 2.18 13.61 9.86
CA ILE A 186 2.81 14.27 11.01
C ILE A 186 1.72 15.09 11.69
N HIS A 187 1.25 14.65 12.85
CA HIS A 187 0.57 15.56 13.77
C HIS A 187 1.65 16.37 14.47
N ILE A 188 1.85 17.61 14.04
CA ILE A 188 2.60 18.57 14.83
C ILE A 188 1.69 18.92 16.02
N SER A 189 1.82 18.20 17.13
CA SER A 189 1.32 18.70 18.40
C SER A 189 2.14 19.95 18.70
N GLU A 190 1.49 21.13 18.66
CA GLU A 190 2.11 22.35 19.18
C GLU A 190 2.64 22.03 20.60
N PRO A 191 3.91 22.38 20.90
CA PRO A 191 4.42 22.22 22.24
C PRO A 191 3.51 23.04 23.17
N THR A 192 2.82 22.37 24.08
CA THR A 192 2.08 23.02 25.16
C THR A 192 3.02 24.01 25.84
N ARG A 193 2.79 25.32 25.61
CA ARG A 193 3.50 26.35 26.36
C ARG A 193 3.29 26.08 27.85
N PRO A 194 4.36 25.97 28.66
CA PRO A 194 4.19 25.93 30.08
C PRO A 194 3.46 27.22 30.49
N SER A 195 2.33 27.10 31.15
CA SER A 195 1.66 28.21 31.82
C SER A 195 2.61 28.76 32.88
N LEU A 196 3.05 29.99 32.68
CA LEU A 196 3.71 30.80 33.69
C LEU A 196 2.73 31.15 34.81
#